data_2383517d7c562c8378cde1ae6a7f08e0
#
_entry.id   2383517d7c562c8378cde1ae6a7f08e0
#
_cell.length_a   1.000
_cell.length_b   1.000
_cell.length_c   1.000
_cell.angle_alpha   90.00
_cell.angle_beta   90.00
_cell.angle_gamma   90.00
#
_symmetry.space_group_name_H-M   'P 1'
#
loop_
_entity.id
_entity.type
_entity.pdbx_description
1 polymer ?
#
loop_
_entity_poly.entity_id
_entity_poly.type
_entity_poly.pdbx_seq_one_letter_code
_entity_poly.pdbx_strand_id
1 'polypeptide(L)'
;TINPKALWEHAVNKNSDYFDVTELEDINPDKNIERYYSFRTAGMYKNHESDKAENSIGLVFDSILIKKPYEDMHVTTLFGIDSIKAPHIARDLMKHPTRVPVSMGCSITHSICTSCGKEFAREANICECLKYHRGKRHGGKRVAELLRGVDFFELSVVTSPAAIKAYVIDAISELVPGRLLKVASPQSTHAKEIAKIVYGMIERASSPQEKRRISEQFDRVIANLEKLSHD
;
A
#
# COMPACT_ATOMS: atom_id res chain seq x y z
N THR A 1 -0.05 -6.56 -30.25
CA THR A 1 -1.30 -6.76 -29.47
C THR A 1 -0.94 -7.58 -28.25
N ILE A 2 -0.87 -6.94 -27.08
CA ILE A 2 -0.57 -7.61 -25.81
C ILE A 2 -1.80 -8.48 -25.49
N ASN A 3 -1.58 -9.76 -25.25
CA ASN A 3 -2.64 -10.67 -24.87
C ASN A 3 -3.17 -10.27 -23.46
N PRO A 4 -4.44 -9.85 -23.32
CA PRO A 4 -4.99 -9.41 -22.04
C PRO A 4 -4.91 -10.49 -20.96
N LYS A 5 -4.85 -11.77 -21.35
CA LYS A 5 -4.68 -12.91 -20.42
C LYS A 5 -3.29 -12.98 -19.79
N ALA A 6 -2.30 -12.24 -20.28
CA ALA A 6 -0.94 -12.25 -19.76
C ALA A 6 -0.66 -11.09 -18.79
N LEU A 7 -1.56 -10.11 -18.67
CA LEU A 7 -1.34 -8.92 -17.82
C LEU A 7 -1.18 -9.28 -16.33
N TRP A 8 -1.90 -10.27 -15.82
CA TRP A 8 -1.79 -10.70 -14.43
C TRP A 8 -0.41 -11.28 -14.10
N GLU A 9 0.29 -11.90 -15.06
CA GLU A 9 1.62 -12.47 -14.81
C GLU A 9 2.65 -11.41 -14.42
N HIS A 10 2.45 -10.15 -14.82
CA HIS A 10 3.28 -9.02 -14.45
C HIS A 10 3.01 -8.50 -13.03
N ALA A 11 1.82 -8.79 -12.48
CA ALA A 11 1.44 -8.42 -11.12
C ALA A 11 1.96 -9.39 -10.06
N VAL A 12 2.50 -10.55 -10.47
CA VAL A 12 3.03 -11.57 -9.54
C VAL A 12 4.33 -11.05 -8.91
N ASN A 13 4.35 -11.00 -7.59
CA ASN A 13 5.50 -10.58 -6.82
C ASN A 13 6.61 -11.66 -6.75
N LYS A 14 7.70 -11.40 -6.04
CA LYS A 14 8.82 -12.37 -5.87
C LYS A 14 8.41 -13.62 -5.09
N ASN A 15 7.41 -13.54 -4.22
CA ASN A 15 6.89 -14.67 -3.46
C ASN A 15 5.94 -15.54 -4.31
N SER A 16 5.66 -15.10 -5.53
CA SER A 16 4.69 -15.71 -6.42
C SER A 16 3.24 -15.57 -5.96
N ASP A 17 2.95 -14.44 -5.33
CA ASP A 17 1.61 -14.04 -4.94
C ASP A 17 1.15 -12.87 -5.80
N TYR A 18 -0.16 -12.72 -5.98
CA TYR A 18 -0.73 -11.53 -6.58
C TYR A 18 -2.16 -11.28 -6.08
N PHE A 19 -2.58 -10.04 -6.24
CA PHE A 19 -3.95 -9.59 -6.04
C PHE A 19 -4.50 -9.16 -7.38
N ASP A 20 -5.74 -9.52 -7.71
CA ASP A 20 -6.40 -8.89 -8.83
C ASP A 20 -7.15 -7.62 -8.37
N VAL A 21 -7.55 -6.81 -9.35
CA VAL A 21 -8.24 -5.56 -9.05
C VAL A 21 -9.58 -5.77 -8.38
N THR A 22 -10.28 -6.83 -8.73
CA THR A 22 -11.60 -7.14 -8.17
C THR A 22 -11.49 -7.48 -6.70
N GLU A 23 -10.41 -8.16 -6.28
CA GLU A 23 -10.10 -8.41 -4.88
C GLU A 23 -9.85 -7.12 -4.11
N LEU A 24 -9.04 -6.23 -4.66
CA LEU A 24 -8.72 -4.98 -3.97
C LEU A 24 -9.93 -4.05 -3.82
N GLU A 25 -10.88 -4.10 -4.76
CA GLU A 25 -12.11 -3.32 -4.74
C GLU A 25 -13.24 -3.96 -3.95
N ASP A 26 -13.15 -5.25 -3.69
CA ASP A 26 -14.14 -5.96 -2.91
C ASP A 26 -14.28 -5.37 -1.50
N ILE A 27 -15.47 -5.47 -0.95
CA ILE A 27 -15.75 -4.97 0.40
C ILE A 27 -15.30 -6.00 1.43
N ASN A 28 -14.48 -5.56 2.38
CA ASN A 28 -14.21 -6.32 3.59
C ASN A 28 -15.49 -6.32 4.45
N PRO A 29 -16.15 -7.47 4.65
CA PRO A 29 -17.44 -7.53 5.33
C PRO A 29 -17.36 -7.12 6.81
N ASP A 30 -16.20 -7.32 7.45
CA ASP A 30 -16.01 -7.01 8.87
C ASP A 30 -15.82 -5.51 9.12
N LYS A 31 -15.26 -4.81 8.14
CA LYS A 31 -14.90 -3.38 8.25
C LYS A 31 -15.81 -2.47 7.40
N ASN A 32 -16.61 -3.06 6.50
CA ASN A 32 -17.44 -2.34 5.52
C ASN A 32 -16.71 -1.27 4.72
N ILE A 33 -15.48 -1.60 4.30
CA ILE A 33 -14.60 -0.78 3.46
C ILE A 33 -14.02 -1.63 2.34
N GLU A 34 -13.57 -1.01 1.26
CA GLU A 34 -12.84 -1.71 0.20
C GLU A 34 -11.50 -2.24 0.75
N ARG A 35 -11.09 -3.43 0.29
CA ARG A 35 -9.94 -4.14 0.85
C ARG A 35 -8.62 -3.35 0.72
N TYR A 36 -8.39 -2.67 -0.40
CA TYR A 36 -7.20 -1.81 -0.53
C TYR A 36 -7.17 -0.69 0.53
N TYR A 37 -8.34 -0.30 1.05
CA TYR A 37 -8.46 0.77 2.03
C TYR A 37 -8.14 0.31 3.46
N SER A 38 -8.00 -0.99 3.68
CA SER A 38 -7.60 -1.54 4.99
C SER A 38 -6.17 -1.15 5.40
N PHE A 39 -5.35 -0.65 4.49
CA PHE A 39 -4.08 0.00 4.84
C PHE A 39 -4.22 1.17 5.80
N ARG A 40 -5.36 1.86 5.77
CA ARG A 40 -5.60 3.00 6.65
C ARG A 40 -5.52 2.57 8.11
N THR A 41 -4.72 3.29 8.90
CA THR A 41 -4.37 2.98 10.28
C THR A 41 -3.45 1.76 10.48
N ALA A 42 -2.94 1.17 9.41
CA ALA A 42 -1.93 0.13 9.51
C ALA A 42 -0.62 0.71 10.09
N GLY A 43 0.04 -0.03 10.96
CA GLY A 43 1.33 0.38 11.51
C GLY A 43 2.42 0.36 10.44
N MET A 44 3.38 1.29 10.57
CA MET A 44 4.63 1.26 9.82
C MET A 44 5.69 0.54 10.62
N TYR A 45 6.40 -0.41 9.99
CA TYR A 45 7.43 -1.20 10.66
C TYR A 45 8.72 -1.25 9.85
N LYS A 46 9.73 -1.91 10.40
CA LYS A 46 10.97 -2.24 9.74
C LYS A 46 11.04 -3.75 9.52
N ASN A 47 11.31 -4.17 8.28
CA ASN A 47 11.52 -5.58 7.92
C ASN A 47 10.45 -6.55 8.45
N HIS A 48 9.18 -6.12 8.46
CA HIS A 48 8.04 -6.92 8.97
C HIS A 48 8.10 -7.29 10.46
N GLU A 49 8.78 -6.48 11.29
CA GLU A 49 8.84 -6.66 12.73
C GLU A 49 7.53 -6.17 13.40
N SER A 50 6.39 -6.67 12.94
CA SER A 50 5.03 -6.24 13.36
C SER A 50 4.41 -7.09 14.46
N ASP A 51 5.17 -8.00 15.05
CA ASP A 51 4.76 -8.88 16.15
C ASP A 51 4.38 -8.11 17.43
N LYS A 52 4.90 -6.89 17.60
CA LYS A 52 4.61 -6.00 18.70
C LYS A 52 4.27 -4.61 18.22
N ALA A 53 3.19 -4.04 18.74
CA ALA A 53 2.74 -2.68 18.39
C ALA A 53 3.81 -1.61 18.72
N GLU A 54 4.62 -1.80 19.75
CA GLU A 54 5.71 -0.89 20.14
C GLU A 54 6.83 -0.79 19.10
N ASN A 55 6.99 -1.81 18.23
CA ASN A 55 7.94 -1.80 17.12
C ASN A 55 7.50 -0.86 16.00
N SER A 56 6.28 -0.33 16.06
CA SER A 56 5.80 0.61 15.06
C SER A 56 6.66 1.86 15.04
N ILE A 57 7.15 2.18 13.85
CA ILE A 57 7.95 3.38 13.55
C ILE A 57 7.12 4.48 12.90
N GLY A 58 5.82 4.28 12.74
CA GLY A 58 4.93 5.23 12.10
C GLY A 58 3.55 4.64 11.80
N LEU A 59 2.78 5.34 10.98
CA LEU A 59 1.40 4.99 10.68
C LEU A 59 1.06 5.28 9.22
N VAL A 60 0.21 4.46 8.62
CA VAL A 60 -0.43 4.74 7.33
C VAL A 60 -1.68 5.58 7.57
N PHE A 61 -1.73 6.76 6.96
CA PHE A 61 -2.84 7.70 7.12
C PHE A 61 -3.96 7.43 6.12
N ASP A 62 -3.59 7.06 4.89
CA ASP A 62 -4.56 6.84 3.83
C ASP A 62 -4.01 5.93 2.72
N SER A 63 -4.91 5.41 1.88
CA SER A 63 -4.57 4.60 0.72
C SER A 63 -5.56 4.81 -0.41
N ILE A 64 -5.07 4.73 -1.64
CA ILE A 64 -5.87 4.85 -2.86
C ILE A 64 -5.45 3.81 -3.88
N LEU A 65 -6.42 3.17 -4.53
CA LEU A 65 -6.19 2.28 -5.65
C LEU A 65 -6.10 3.10 -6.95
N ILE A 66 -4.94 3.11 -7.57
CA ILE A 66 -4.71 3.75 -8.87
C ILE A 66 -4.94 2.71 -9.96
N LYS A 67 -5.92 3.00 -10.83
CA LYS A 67 -6.27 2.21 -11.99
C LYS A 67 -5.98 3.03 -13.23
N LYS A 68 -5.05 2.60 -14.03
CA LYS A 68 -4.81 3.21 -15.33
C LYS A 68 -5.05 2.17 -16.43
N PRO A 69 -5.77 2.51 -17.48
CA PRO A 69 -5.88 1.64 -18.63
C PRO A 69 -4.49 1.30 -19.16
N TYR A 70 -4.20 0.00 -19.28
CA TYR A 70 -2.92 -0.52 -19.82
C TYR A 70 -1.66 -0.24 -19.00
N GLU A 71 -1.76 0.33 -17.79
CA GLU A 71 -0.66 0.49 -16.85
C GLU A 71 -0.80 -0.47 -15.65
N ASP A 72 0.29 -0.61 -14.87
CA ASP A 72 0.26 -1.38 -13.64
C ASP A 72 -0.70 -0.73 -12.63
N MET A 73 -1.75 -1.44 -12.27
CA MET A 73 -2.58 -1.06 -11.14
C MET A 73 -1.78 -1.20 -9.86
N HIS A 74 -1.90 -0.22 -8.96
CA HIS A 74 -1.21 -0.25 -7.69
C HIS A 74 -1.97 0.52 -6.61
N VAL A 75 -1.72 0.17 -5.37
CA VAL A 75 -2.19 0.95 -4.22
C VAL A 75 -1.11 1.96 -3.87
N THR A 76 -1.48 3.24 -3.83
CA THR A 76 -0.63 4.32 -3.30
C THR A 76 -1.07 4.60 -1.87
N THR A 77 -0.12 4.66 -0.94
CA THR A 77 -0.37 4.93 0.47
C THR A 77 0.29 6.23 0.89
N LEU A 78 -0.40 7.00 1.73
CA LEU A 78 0.17 8.13 2.47
C LEU A 78 0.51 7.66 3.88
N PHE A 79 1.76 7.80 4.29
CA PHE A 79 2.21 7.36 5.62
C PHE A 79 3.17 8.36 6.25
N GLY A 80 3.30 8.29 7.57
CA GLY A 80 4.27 9.05 8.34
C GLY A 80 5.23 8.14 9.09
N ILE A 81 6.49 8.57 9.20
CA ILE A 81 7.53 7.93 10.00
C ILE A 81 7.89 8.82 11.18
N ASP A 82 7.91 8.24 12.36
CA ASP A 82 8.41 8.90 13.56
C ASP A 82 9.94 9.05 13.48
N SER A 83 10.38 10.27 13.29
CA SER A 83 11.81 10.58 13.13
C SER A 83 12.63 10.37 14.41
N ILE A 84 12.00 10.27 15.58
CA ILE A 84 12.66 9.95 16.85
C ILE A 84 12.89 8.44 16.94
N LYS A 85 11.86 7.65 16.61
CA LYS A 85 11.96 6.18 16.64
C LYS A 85 12.81 5.62 15.51
N ALA A 86 12.76 6.23 14.33
CA ALA A 86 13.46 5.74 13.14
C ALA A 86 14.27 6.84 12.41
N PRO A 87 15.27 7.47 13.08
CA PRO A 87 15.97 8.65 12.53
C PRO A 87 16.74 8.35 11.24
N HIS A 88 17.23 7.12 11.05
CA HIS A 88 17.95 6.76 9.83
C HIS A 88 16.98 6.64 8.64
N ILE A 89 15.84 5.96 8.83
CA ILE A 89 14.81 5.81 7.81
C ILE A 89 14.24 7.18 7.42
N ALA A 90 13.93 8.03 8.40
CA ALA A 90 13.46 9.38 8.15
C ALA A 90 14.46 10.19 7.33
N ARG A 91 15.76 10.08 7.62
CA ARG A 91 16.83 10.74 6.87
C ARG A 91 16.95 10.22 5.43
N ASP A 92 16.86 8.90 5.25
CA ASP A 92 16.94 8.27 3.93
C ASP A 92 15.74 8.64 3.06
N LEU A 93 14.54 8.68 3.63
CA LEU A 93 13.33 9.17 2.98
C LEU A 93 13.52 10.62 2.50
N MET A 94 14.08 11.48 3.33
CA MET A 94 14.27 12.87 2.97
C MET A 94 15.34 13.09 1.90
N LYS A 95 16.39 12.28 1.88
CA LYS A 95 17.46 12.42 0.91
C LYS A 95 17.15 11.74 -0.42
N HIS A 96 16.57 10.57 -0.37
CA HIS A 96 16.40 9.68 -1.51
C HIS A 96 15.10 8.85 -1.40
N PRO A 97 13.90 9.48 -1.37
CA PRO A 97 12.64 8.77 -1.14
C PRO A 97 12.45 7.59 -2.10
N THR A 98 12.73 7.79 -3.38
CA THR A 98 12.56 6.77 -4.43
C THR A 98 13.52 5.57 -4.31
N ARG A 99 14.47 5.60 -3.38
CA ARG A 99 15.34 4.47 -3.07
C ARG A 99 14.90 3.68 -1.84
N VAL A 100 13.88 4.14 -1.13
CA VAL A 100 13.36 3.47 0.06
C VAL A 100 12.27 2.47 -0.36
N PRO A 101 12.58 1.17 -0.31
CA PRO A 101 11.62 0.14 -0.68
C PRO A 101 10.67 -0.13 0.47
N VAL A 102 9.41 -0.44 0.12
CA VAL A 102 8.36 -0.80 1.06
C VAL A 102 7.76 -2.16 0.73
N SER A 103 7.24 -2.84 1.73
CA SER A 103 6.54 -4.10 1.60
C SER A 103 5.36 -4.11 2.55
N MET A 104 4.32 -4.84 2.19
CA MET A 104 3.09 -4.94 2.97
C MET A 104 2.97 -6.28 3.69
N GLY A 105 2.31 -6.29 4.85
CA GLY A 105 1.75 -7.47 5.48
C GLY A 105 0.24 -7.46 5.36
N CYS A 106 -0.33 -8.61 5.05
CA CYS A 106 -1.77 -8.81 4.97
C CYS A 106 -2.17 -10.18 5.50
N SER A 107 -3.36 -10.27 6.06
CA SER A 107 -4.05 -11.53 6.24
C SER A 107 -4.90 -11.85 5.00
N ILE A 108 -5.18 -13.13 4.80
CA ILE A 108 -6.00 -13.62 3.69
C ILE A 108 -6.97 -14.69 4.21
N THR A 109 -8.11 -14.84 3.56
CA THR A 109 -9.04 -15.94 3.90
C THR A 109 -8.66 -17.23 3.20
N HIS A 110 -8.27 -17.16 1.93
CA HIS A 110 -7.85 -18.31 1.13
C HIS A 110 -7.01 -17.87 -0.08
N SER A 111 -6.41 -18.84 -0.74
CA SER A 111 -5.66 -18.65 -1.98
C SER A 111 -6.19 -19.56 -3.07
N ILE A 112 -5.99 -19.17 -4.33
CA ILE A 112 -6.34 -19.95 -5.51
C ILE A 112 -5.08 -20.17 -6.34
N CYS A 113 -4.79 -21.42 -6.70
CA CYS A 113 -3.69 -21.74 -7.60
C CYS A 113 -4.00 -21.29 -9.03
N THR A 114 -3.18 -20.46 -9.63
CA THR A 114 -3.39 -19.95 -11.00
C THR A 114 -3.28 -21.01 -12.09
N SER A 115 -2.63 -22.13 -11.80
CA SER A 115 -2.42 -23.23 -12.75
C SER A 115 -3.59 -24.21 -12.78
N CYS A 116 -4.01 -24.74 -11.63
CA CYS A 116 -5.05 -25.76 -11.54
C CYS A 116 -6.38 -25.29 -10.97
N GLY A 117 -6.46 -24.04 -10.47
CA GLY A 117 -7.70 -23.49 -9.90
C GLY A 117 -8.06 -24.02 -8.50
N LYS A 118 -7.20 -24.84 -7.88
CA LYS A 118 -7.47 -25.38 -6.54
C LYS A 118 -7.45 -24.23 -5.52
N GLU A 119 -8.51 -24.16 -4.71
CA GLU A 119 -8.62 -23.26 -3.55
C GLU A 119 -8.09 -23.94 -2.29
N PHE A 120 -7.49 -23.16 -1.40
CA PHE A 120 -7.00 -23.65 -0.11
C PHE A 120 -6.84 -22.48 0.89
N ALA A 121 -7.19 -22.75 2.15
CA ALA A 121 -7.08 -21.77 3.24
C ALA A 121 -5.87 -22.01 4.15
N ARG A 122 -5.20 -23.15 4.01
CA ARG A 122 -4.04 -23.51 4.84
C ARG A 122 -2.95 -24.10 3.98
N GLU A 123 -1.71 -23.81 4.33
CA GLU A 123 -0.52 -24.29 3.61
C GLU A 123 -0.48 -25.82 3.47
N ALA A 124 -0.95 -26.56 4.46
CA ALA A 124 -1.04 -28.03 4.41
C ALA A 124 -1.90 -28.57 3.25
N ASN A 125 -2.78 -27.73 2.68
CA ASN A 125 -3.71 -28.11 1.61
C ASN A 125 -3.29 -27.62 0.23
N ILE A 126 -2.09 -27.05 0.08
CA ILE A 126 -1.61 -26.58 -1.22
C ILE A 126 -1.57 -27.70 -2.25
N CYS A 127 -1.79 -27.35 -3.52
CA CYS A 127 -1.73 -28.31 -4.61
C CYS A 127 -0.27 -28.60 -5.02
N GLU A 128 -0.08 -29.71 -5.73
CA GLU A 128 1.24 -30.08 -6.27
C GLU A 128 1.84 -29.00 -7.20
N CYS A 129 1.00 -28.30 -7.95
CA CYS A 129 1.46 -27.19 -8.79
C CYS A 129 2.21 -26.15 -7.97
N LEU A 130 1.64 -25.66 -6.88
CA LEU A 130 2.29 -24.69 -5.99
C LEU A 130 3.45 -25.29 -5.22
N LYS A 131 3.33 -26.53 -4.77
CA LYS A 131 4.37 -27.22 -4.02
C LYS A 131 5.68 -27.37 -4.81
N TYR A 132 5.58 -27.69 -6.11
CA TYR A 132 6.76 -28.03 -6.93
C TYR A 132 7.11 -27.02 -8.02
N HIS A 133 6.15 -26.15 -8.39
CA HIS A 133 6.30 -25.25 -9.54
C HIS A 133 6.02 -23.78 -9.23
N ARG A 134 5.89 -23.39 -7.94
CA ARG A 134 5.68 -22.00 -7.53
C ARG A 134 6.68 -21.07 -8.23
N GLY A 135 6.19 -20.01 -8.85
CA GLY A 135 6.96 -19.00 -9.59
C GLY A 135 7.45 -19.46 -10.98
N LYS A 136 7.31 -20.71 -11.34
CA LYS A 136 7.71 -21.29 -12.63
C LYS A 136 6.53 -21.43 -13.57
N ARG A 137 6.79 -21.73 -14.83
CA ARG A 137 5.74 -22.13 -15.79
C ARG A 137 5.51 -23.63 -15.71
N HIS A 138 4.23 -24.02 -15.61
CA HIS A 138 3.76 -25.40 -15.66
C HIS A 138 2.52 -25.45 -16.55
N GLY A 139 2.51 -26.35 -17.54
CA GLY A 139 1.43 -26.40 -18.54
C GLY A 139 1.20 -25.08 -19.31
N GLY A 140 2.29 -24.31 -19.56
CA GLY A 140 2.22 -23.02 -20.24
C GLY A 140 1.77 -21.84 -19.40
N LYS A 141 1.34 -22.05 -18.14
CA LYS A 141 0.88 -21.01 -17.21
C LYS A 141 1.92 -20.75 -16.12
N ARG A 142 2.07 -19.51 -15.69
CA ARG A 142 2.86 -19.18 -14.51
C ARG A 142 2.11 -19.68 -13.26
N VAL A 143 2.80 -20.41 -12.39
CA VAL A 143 2.22 -20.95 -11.15
C VAL A 143 2.40 -19.91 -10.04
N ALA A 144 1.30 -19.36 -9.57
CA ALA A 144 1.25 -18.36 -8.50
C ALA A 144 0.01 -18.56 -7.63
N GLU A 145 -0.02 -17.86 -6.50
CA GLU A 145 -1.17 -17.76 -5.63
C GLU A 145 -1.95 -16.49 -5.91
N LEU A 146 -3.21 -16.61 -6.28
CA LEU A 146 -4.16 -15.52 -6.26
C LEU A 146 -4.75 -15.44 -4.85
N LEU A 147 -4.45 -14.35 -4.16
CA LEU A 147 -4.86 -14.15 -2.77
C LEU A 147 -6.27 -13.57 -2.69
N ARG A 148 -7.07 -14.07 -1.75
CA ARG A 148 -8.48 -13.70 -1.55
C ARG A 148 -8.78 -13.37 -0.08
N GLY A 149 -9.75 -12.50 0.12
CA GLY A 149 -10.14 -12.03 1.44
C GLY A 149 -9.04 -11.24 2.12
N VAL A 150 -8.36 -10.39 1.34
CA VAL A 150 -7.19 -9.64 1.79
C VAL A 150 -7.57 -8.55 2.80
N ASP A 151 -6.80 -8.45 3.88
CA ASP A 151 -6.87 -7.37 4.86
C ASP A 151 -5.44 -6.91 5.20
N PHE A 152 -5.07 -5.70 4.80
CA PHE A 152 -3.74 -5.15 5.03
C PHE A 152 -3.65 -4.61 6.47
N PHE A 153 -2.66 -5.03 7.22
CA PHE A 153 -2.47 -4.64 8.62
C PHE A 153 -1.12 -3.95 8.88
N GLU A 154 -0.19 -3.99 7.94
CA GLU A 154 1.09 -3.30 8.06
C GLU A 154 1.64 -2.82 6.72
N LEU A 155 2.51 -1.81 6.80
CA LEU A 155 3.43 -1.42 5.74
C LEU A 155 4.82 -1.30 6.34
N SER A 156 5.82 -1.95 5.75
CA SER A 156 7.18 -1.97 6.28
C SER A 156 8.19 -1.36 5.32
N VAL A 157 9.13 -0.60 5.87
CA VAL A 157 10.37 -0.29 5.15
C VAL A 157 11.27 -1.54 5.20
N VAL A 158 11.69 -2.00 4.04
CA VAL A 158 12.45 -3.25 3.88
C VAL A 158 13.72 -3.04 3.08
N THR A 159 14.63 -4.00 3.09
CA THR A 159 15.83 -3.97 2.25
C THR A 159 15.56 -4.47 0.83
N SER A 160 14.58 -5.38 0.66
CA SER A 160 14.19 -5.95 -0.64
C SER A 160 12.70 -6.22 -0.67
N PRO A 161 11.91 -5.45 -1.41
CA PRO A 161 10.46 -5.61 -1.45
C PRO A 161 10.07 -6.86 -2.25
N ALA A 162 8.96 -7.50 -1.86
CA ALA A 162 8.38 -8.59 -2.63
C ALA A 162 7.83 -8.08 -3.97
N ALA A 163 7.14 -6.95 -3.98
CA ALA A 163 6.73 -6.27 -5.19
C ALA A 163 7.87 -5.37 -5.71
N ILE A 164 8.40 -5.67 -6.89
CA ILE A 164 9.61 -5.03 -7.45
C ILE A 164 9.49 -3.49 -7.56
N LYS A 165 8.27 -2.98 -7.73
CA LYS A 165 7.98 -1.54 -7.89
C LYS A 165 7.47 -0.87 -6.61
N ALA A 166 7.52 -1.54 -5.46
CA ALA A 166 7.05 -1.00 -4.19
C ALA A 166 8.12 -0.12 -3.54
N TYR A 167 8.12 1.15 -3.92
CA TYR A 167 9.03 2.18 -3.41
C TYR A 167 8.26 3.44 -3.02
N VAL A 168 8.84 4.23 -2.14
CA VAL A 168 8.33 5.56 -1.85
C VAL A 168 8.47 6.44 -3.10
N ILE A 169 7.42 7.17 -3.43
CA ILE A 169 7.40 8.04 -4.63
C ILE A 169 7.97 9.40 -4.29
N ASP A 170 7.58 9.93 -3.13
CA ASP A 170 7.98 11.25 -2.66
C ASP A 170 7.96 11.31 -1.14
N ALA A 171 8.67 12.24 -0.54
CA ALA A 171 8.70 12.46 0.90
C ALA A 171 8.73 13.94 1.24
N ILE A 172 7.94 14.30 2.25
CA ILE A 172 7.88 15.65 2.80
C ILE A 172 8.36 15.59 4.24
N SER A 173 9.23 16.51 4.65
CA SER A 173 9.69 16.61 6.01
C SER A 173 9.12 17.84 6.69
N GLU A 174 8.62 17.61 7.88
CA GLU A 174 8.52 18.65 8.88
C GLU A 174 9.59 18.42 9.95
N LEU A 175 10.70 19.13 9.80
CA LEU A 175 11.89 18.98 10.63
C LEU A 175 11.80 19.89 11.87
N VAL A 176 10.77 19.72 12.73
CA VAL A 176 10.82 20.38 14.03
C VAL A 176 10.33 19.44 15.12
N PRO A 177 11.22 18.94 16.00
CA PRO A 177 10.80 18.27 17.24
C PRO A 177 9.88 19.23 18.02
N GLY A 178 8.64 18.83 18.26
CA GLY A 178 7.65 19.62 18.99
C GLY A 178 6.82 20.60 18.15
N ARG A 179 6.94 20.61 16.82
CA ARG A 179 6.12 21.41 15.91
C ARG A 179 5.48 20.59 14.78
N LEU A 180 4.88 19.47 15.13
CA LEU A 180 4.01 18.71 14.22
C LEU A 180 2.80 19.51 13.72
N LEU A 181 2.66 20.77 14.07
CA LEU A 181 1.39 21.45 14.11
C LEU A 181 1.34 22.88 13.52
N LYS A 182 2.28 23.25 12.67
CA LYS A 182 2.13 24.46 11.85
C LYS A 182 1.90 24.21 10.36
N VAL A 183 1.52 23.00 9.98
CA VAL A 183 1.15 22.64 8.60
C VAL A 183 -0.24 23.19 8.25
N ALA A 184 -1.06 23.43 9.23
CA ALA A 184 -2.46 23.84 9.04
C ALA A 184 -2.69 25.33 8.72
N SER A 185 -1.64 26.12 8.51
CA SER A 185 -1.82 27.42 7.92
C SER A 185 -1.91 27.27 6.39
N PRO A 186 -3.00 27.74 5.74
CA PRO A 186 -3.11 27.75 4.27
C PRO A 186 -1.98 28.48 3.55
N GLN A 187 -1.14 29.20 4.30
CA GLN A 187 -0.01 29.98 3.82
C GLN A 187 1.33 29.26 4.00
N SER A 188 1.39 28.10 4.68
CA SER A 188 2.65 27.39 4.83
C SER A 188 3.07 26.74 3.51
N THR A 189 4.36 26.76 3.23
CA THR A 189 4.94 26.11 2.04
C THR A 189 4.59 24.62 2.00
N HIS A 190 4.52 23.96 3.15
CA HIS A 190 4.21 22.55 3.30
C HIS A 190 2.73 22.23 3.01
N ALA A 191 1.80 23.07 3.44
CA ALA A 191 0.38 22.91 3.05
C ALA A 191 0.20 22.98 1.53
N LYS A 192 0.98 23.83 0.85
CA LYS A 192 0.97 23.92 -0.62
C LYS A 192 1.56 22.68 -1.27
N GLU A 193 2.59 22.07 -0.68
CA GLU A 193 3.20 20.82 -1.18
C GLU A 193 2.26 19.64 -0.98
N ILE A 194 1.66 19.50 0.20
CA ILE A 194 0.63 18.48 0.46
C ILE A 194 -0.54 18.65 -0.51
N ALA A 195 -1.05 19.88 -0.66
CA ALA A 195 -2.10 20.20 -1.61
C ALA A 195 -1.70 19.79 -3.05
N LYS A 196 -0.46 20.08 -3.47
CA LYS A 196 0.05 19.70 -4.80
C LYS A 196 0.06 18.18 -5.00
N ILE A 197 0.46 17.41 -3.99
CA ILE A 197 0.42 15.94 -4.03
C ILE A 197 -1.02 15.45 -4.14
N VAL A 198 -1.91 15.96 -3.30
CA VAL A 198 -3.35 15.60 -3.32
C VAL A 198 -4.00 16.00 -4.64
N TYR A 199 -3.71 17.20 -5.17
CA TYR A 199 -4.18 17.60 -6.50
C TYR A 199 -3.65 16.64 -7.57
N GLY A 200 -2.39 16.24 -7.52
CA GLY A 200 -1.84 15.24 -8.42
C GLY A 200 -2.50 13.86 -8.29
N MET A 201 -2.97 13.49 -7.10
CA MET A 201 -3.79 12.28 -6.89
C MET A 201 -5.18 12.44 -7.51
N ILE A 202 -5.84 13.60 -7.28
CA ILE A 202 -7.16 13.91 -7.85
C ILE A 202 -7.11 13.94 -9.39
N GLU A 203 -6.07 14.50 -9.99
CA GLU A 203 -5.91 14.51 -11.45
C GLU A 203 -5.75 13.10 -12.02
N ARG A 204 -5.05 12.22 -11.32
CA ARG A 204 -4.83 10.83 -11.72
C ARG A 204 -6.01 9.91 -11.42
N ALA A 205 -6.96 10.34 -10.60
CA ALA A 205 -8.14 9.57 -10.25
C ALA A 205 -9.03 9.33 -11.48
N SER A 206 -9.48 8.09 -11.63
CA SER A 206 -10.15 7.60 -12.85
C SER A 206 -11.63 7.94 -12.93
N SER A 207 -12.25 8.37 -11.83
CA SER A 207 -13.68 8.70 -11.78
C SER A 207 -13.99 9.95 -10.97
N PRO A 208 -15.12 10.64 -11.27
CA PRO A 208 -15.58 11.77 -10.46
C PRO A 208 -15.84 11.42 -9.00
N GLN A 209 -16.29 10.21 -8.72
CA GLN A 209 -16.53 9.70 -7.37
C GLN A 209 -15.22 9.54 -6.59
N GLU A 210 -14.21 8.99 -7.23
CA GLU A 210 -12.87 8.84 -6.67
C GLU A 210 -12.24 10.22 -6.38
N LYS A 211 -12.35 11.17 -7.28
CA LYS A 211 -11.90 12.55 -7.10
C LYS A 211 -12.54 13.21 -5.88
N ARG A 212 -13.85 13.09 -5.77
CA ARG A 212 -14.61 13.63 -4.64
C ARG A 212 -14.17 12.98 -3.33
N ARG A 213 -13.98 11.67 -3.31
CA ARG A 213 -13.53 10.91 -2.14
C ARG A 213 -12.15 11.37 -1.66
N ILE A 214 -11.18 11.52 -2.58
CA ILE A 214 -9.83 12.02 -2.24
C ILE A 214 -9.92 13.42 -1.63
N SER A 215 -10.72 14.32 -2.22
CA SER A 215 -10.91 15.66 -1.71
C SER A 215 -11.51 15.67 -0.30
N GLU A 216 -12.59 14.94 -0.07
CA GLU A 216 -13.25 14.83 1.25
C GLU A 216 -12.33 14.23 2.32
N GLN A 217 -11.45 13.30 1.95
CA GLN A 217 -10.45 12.73 2.86
C GLN A 217 -9.37 13.72 3.22
N PHE A 218 -8.87 14.46 2.23
CA PHE A 218 -7.90 15.53 2.46
C PHE A 218 -8.44 16.59 3.40
N ASP A 219 -9.67 17.04 3.19
CA ASP A 219 -10.32 18.02 4.05
C ASP A 219 -10.44 17.53 5.50
N ARG A 220 -10.71 16.23 5.71
CA ARG A 220 -10.72 15.62 7.06
C ARG A 220 -9.34 15.58 7.70
N VAL A 221 -8.31 15.26 6.93
CA VAL A 221 -6.92 15.27 7.43
C VAL A 221 -6.53 16.67 7.86
N ILE A 222 -6.81 17.68 7.03
CA ILE A 222 -6.55 19.08 7.38
C ILE A 222 -7.33 19.50 8.63
N ALA A 223 -8.63 19.19 8.70
CA ALA A 223 -9.45 19.53 9.86
C ALA A 223 -8.97 18.87 11.18
N ASN A 224 -8.44 17.64 11.09
CA ASN A 224 -7.86 16.96 12.26
C ASN A 224 -6.51 17.57 12.66
N LEU A 225 -5.68 17.95 11.69
CA LEU A 225 -4.42 18.65 11.95
C LEU A 225 -4.67 20.03 12.58
N GLU A 226 -5.69 20.75 12.13
CA GLU A 226 -6.09 22.04 12.72
C GLU A 226 -6.55 21.90 14.18
N LYS A 227 -7.34 20.88 14.50
CA LYS A 227 -7.76 20.60 15.89
C LYS A 227 -6.58 20.35 16.81
N LEU A 228 -5.61 19.56 16.36
CA LEU A 228 -4.40 19.24 17.12
C LEU A 228 -3.47 20.48 17.26
N SER A 229 -3.63 21.53 16.48
CA SER A 229 -2.84 22.77 16.57
C SER A 229 -3.34 23.75 17.64
N HIS A 230 -4.50 23.49 18.22
CA HIS A 230 -5.15 24.33 19.23
C HIS A 230 -5.07 23.77 20.65
N ASP A 231 -4.57 22.54 20.81
CA ASP A 231 -4.21 21.93 22.10
C ASP A 231 -2.69 22.04 22.37
#